data_e90e885ffa080f24404a8e3527c47794
#
_entry.id   e90e885ffa080f24404a8e3527c47794
#
_cell.length_a   1.000
_cell.length_b   1.000
_cell.length_c   1.000
_cell.angle_alpha   90.00
_cell.angle_beta   90.00
_cell.angle_gamma   90.00
#
_symmetry.space_group_name_H-M   'P 1'
#
loop_
_entity.id
_entity.type
_entity.pdbx_description
1 polymer ?
#
loop_
_entity_poly.entity_id
_entity_poly.type
_entity_poly.pdbx_seq_one_letter_code
_entity_poly.pdbx_strand_id
1 'polypeptide(L)'
;ISQNITLKRKVEDSIYENFTNKNFSLVELADQLGYSSSYLSRFINQEFGVGFGELLNNVRLEKARSLLQEGKYQVCEIADMVGFSSSNSFIRTFKRIEGITPTQYRNVLFSSK
;
A
#
# COMPACT_ATOMS: atom_id res chain seq x y z
N ILE A 1 -9.68 23.25 -9.81
CA ILE A 1 -10.44 22.06 -9.35
C ILE A 1 -10.13 20.86 -10.23
N SER A 2 -10.23 21.01 -11.56
CA SER A 2 -9.96 19.90 -12.46
C SER A 2 -8.51 19.44 -12.43
N GLN A 3 -7.55 20.35 -12.19
CA GLN A 3 -6.14 19.98 -12.05
C GLN A 3 -5.90 19.14 -10.80
N ASN A 4 -6.55 19.48 -9.69
CA ASN A 4 -6.40 18.72 -8.45
C ASN A 4 -6.99 17.32 -8.59
N ILE A 5 -8.14 17.20 -9.24
CA ILE A 5 -8.76 15.90 -9.49
C ILE A 5 -7.87 15.05 -10.41
N THR A 6 -7.30 15.66 -11.42
CA THR A 6 -6.43 14.95 -12.37
C THR A 6 -5.15 14.49 -11.69
N LEU A 7 -4.51 15.34 -10.89
CA LEU A 7 -3.30 14.97 -10.19
C LEU A 7 -3.57 13.90 -9.14
N LYS A 8 -4.68 14.01 -8.43
CA LYS A 8 -5.07 12.99 -7.45
C LYS A 8 -5.20 11.63 -8.12
N ARG A 9 -5.85 11.57 -9.29
CA ARG A 9 -5.98 10.32 -10.04
C ARG A 9 -4.63 9.79 -10.50
N LYS A 10 -3.75 10.67 -10.96
CA LYS A 10 -2.41 10.26 -11.40
C LYS A 10 -1.61 9.68 -10.24
N VAL A 11 -1.74 10.25 -9.05
CA VAL A 11 -1.09 9.72 -7.86
C VAL A 11 -1.61 8.30 -7.58
N GLU A 12 -2.92 8.13 -7.55
CA GLU A 12 -3.53 6.83 -7.29
C GLU A 12 -3.09 5.80 -8.32
N ASP A 13 -3.18 6.14 -9.60
CA ASP A 13 -2.82 5.23 -10.69
C ASP A 13 -1.35 4.82 -10.59
N SER A 14 -0.46 5.77 -10.31
CA SER A 14 0.96 5.47 -10.21
C SER A 14 1.26 4.54 -9.03
N ILE A 15 0.58 4.74 -7.91
CA ILE A 15 0.76 3.86 -6.75
C ILE A 15 0.28 2.45 -7.09
N TYR A 16 -0.87 2.31 -7.73
CA TYR A 16 -1.37 0.99 -8.12
C TYR A 16 -0.46 0.31 -9.15
N GLU A 17 0.20 1.07 -9.99
CA GLU A 17 1.12 0.50 -10.98
C GLU A 17 2.46 0.09 -10.36
N ASN A 18 2.86 0.69 -9.24
CA ASN A 18 4.21 0.54 -8.70
C ASN A 18 4.28 -0.07 -7.30
N PHE A 19 3.15 -0.42 -6.68
CA PHE A 19 3.16 -0.82 -5.27
C PHE A 19 3.96 -2.10 -5.00
N THR A 20 4.10 -2.97 -6.00
CA THR A 20 4.86 -4.21 -5.84
C THR A 20 6.38 -3.97 -5.85
N ASN A 21 6.81 -2.81 -6.29
CA ASN A 21 8.22 -2.43 -6.26
C ASN A 21 8.58 -2.05 -4.82
N LYS A 22 9.46 -2.84 -4.21
CA LYS A 22 9.85 -2.65 -2.80
C LYS A 22 10.52 -1.30 -2.55
N ASN A 23 11.13 -0.74 -3.59
CA ASN A 23 11.87 0.52 -3.49
C ASN A 23 11.09 1.73 -3.98
N PHE A 24 9.81 1.55 -4.29
CA PHE A 24 9.00 2.67 -4.77
C PHE A 24 8.92 3.75 -3.69
N SER A 25 9.23 4.99 -4.06
CA SER A 25 9.36 6.09 -3.12
C SER A 25 8.63 7.32 -3.61
N LEU A 26 8.46 8.28 -2.71
CA LEU A 26 7.88 9.58 -3.06
C LEU A 26 8.70 10.29 -4.13
N VAL A 27 10.02 10.16 -4.07
CA VAL A 27 10.91 10.77 -5.09
C VAL A 27 10.60 10.20 -6.47
N GLU A 28 10.46 8.88 -6.57
CA GLU A 28 10.13 8.25 -7.85
C GLU A 28 8.76 8.68 -8.35
N LEU A 29 7.78 8.74 -7.45
CA LEU A 29 6.44 9.18 -7.82
C LEU A 29 6.48 10.62 -8.36
N ALA A 30 7.18 11.50 -7.65
CA ALA A 30 7.30 12.89 -8.06
C ALA A 30 7.99 13.01 -9.41
N ASP A 31 9.06 12.23 -9.64
CA ASP A 31 9.75 12.21 -10.92
C ASP A 31 8.82 11.77 -12.04
N GLN A 32 8.04 10.72 -11.82
CA GLN A 32 7.10 10.21 -12.83
C GLN A 32 6.04 11.24 -13.20
N LEU A 33 5.60 12.02 -12.22
CA LEU A 33 4.52 12.98 -12.45
C LEU A 33 4.99 14.39 -12.79
N GLY A 34 6.30 14.64 -12.72
CA GLY A 34 6.86 15.94 -13.07
C GLY A 34 6.74 17.00 -12.00
N TYR A 35 6.75 16.61 -10.73
CA TYR A 35 6.62 17.54 -9.59
C TYR A 35 7.81 17.36 -8.65
N SER A 36 8.03 18.37 -7.79
CA SER A 36 9.01 18.21 -6.72
C SER A 36 8.43 17.31 -5.63
N SER A 37 9.30 16.61 -4.90
CA SER A 37 8.90 15.77 -3.78
C SER A 37 8.18 16.59 -2.71
N SER A 38 8.66 17.78 -2.44
CA SER A 38 8.06 18.67 -1.42
C SER A 38 6.63 19.05 -1.77
N TYR A 39 6.44 19.45 -3.02
CA TYR A 39 5.10 19.81 -3.48
C TYR A 39 4.16 18.62 -3.39
N LEU A 40 4.62 17.47 -3.91
CA LEU A 40 3.77 16.29 -3.96
C LEU A 40 3.45 15.76 -2.57
N SER A 41 4.41 15.84 -1.64
CA SER A 41 4.17 15.46 -0.25
C SER A 41 3.03 16.27 0.36
N ARG A 42 3.06 17.59 0.17
CA ARG A 42 2.00 18.45 0.68
C ARG A 42 0.67 18.17 0.00
N PHE A 43 0.70 17.98 -1.32
CA PHE A 43 -0.51 17.67 -2.08
C PHE A 43 -1.17 16.39 -1.56
N ILE A 44 -0.38 15.33 -1.39
CA ILE A 44 -0.90 14.04 -0.93
C ILE A 44 -1.53 14.18 0.46
N ASN A 45 -0.84 14.83 1.39
CA ASN A 45 -1.38 15.02 2.73
C ASN A 45 -2.69 15.80 2.73
N GLN A 46 -2.79 16.80 1.89
CA GLN A 46 -4.01 17.62 1.80
C GLN A 46 -5.16 16.87 1.15
N GLU A 47 -4.89 16.15 0.06
CA GLU A 47 -5.94 15.55 -0.74
C GLU A 47 -6.38 14.17 -0.24
N PHE A 48 -5.47 13.42 0.38
CA PHE A 48 -5.76 12.06 0.86
C PHE A 48 -5.89 11.97 2.37
N GLY A 49 -5.47 13.00 3.09
CA GLY A 49 -5.52 13.00 4.55
C GLY A 49 -4.45 12.14 5.22
N VAL A 50 -3.57 11.51 4.45
CA VAL A 50 -2.46 10.70 4.93
C VAL A 50 -1.25 10.96 4.04
N GLY A 51 -0.06 10.59 4.53
CA GLY A 51 1.16 10.73 3.74
C GLY A 51 1.32 9.64 2.71
N PHE A 52 2.34 9.80 1.87
CA PHE A 52 2.65 8.84 0.81
C PHE A 52 2.88 7.42 1.34
N GLY A 53 3.66 7.30 2.43
CA GLY A 53 3.96 5.98 3.00
C GLY A 53 2.72 5.22 3.42
N GLU A 54 1.80 5.90 4.07
CA GLU A 54 0.56 5.28 4.51
C GLU A 54 -0.33 4.92 3.32
N LEU A 55 -0.39 5.81 2.33
CA LEU A 55 -1.16 5.56 1.11
C LEU A 55 -0.65 4.32 0.39
N LEU A 56 0.68 4.19 0.27
CA LEU A 56 1.31 3.02 -0.34
C LEU A 56 1.03 1.75 0.46
N ASN A 57 1.16 1.83 1.79
CA ASN A 57 0.88 0.69 2.65
C ASN A 57 -0.58 0.24 2.54
N ASN A 58 -1.51 1.18 2.45
CA ASN A 58 -2.93 0.83 2.31
C ASN A 58 -3.19 0.04 1.04
N VAL A 59 -2.56 0.41 -0.08
CA VAL A 59 -2.69 -0.33 -1.33
C VAL A 59 -2.10 -1.72 -1.21
N ARG A 60 -0.91 -1.82 -0.62
CA ARG A 60 -0.24 -3.12 -0.40
C ARG A 60 -1.08 -4.05 0.46
N LEU A 61 -1.68 -3.51 1.53
CA LEU A 61 -2.51 -4.32 2.43
C LEU A 61 -3.83 -4.72 1.79
N GLU A 62 -4.40 -3.89 0.96
CA GLU A 62 -5.60 -4.22 0.19
C GLU A 62 -5.34 -5.48 -0.65
N LYS A 63 -4.22 -5.50 -1.37
CA LYS A 63 -3.85 -6.67 -2.17
C LYS A 63 -3.53 -7.87 -1.28
N ALA A 64 -2.85 -7.63 -0.16
CA ALA A 64 -2.52 -8.70 0.78
C ALA A 64 -3.79 -9.38 1.32
N ARG A 65 -4.82 -8.60 1.65
CA ARG A 65 -6.09 -9.18 2.12
C ARG A 65 -6.69 -10.11 1.07
N SER A 66 -6.66 -9.70 -0.19
CA SER A 66 -7.15 -10.56 -1.28
C SER A 66 -6.38 -11.87 -1.36
N LEU A 67 -5.05 -11.79 -1.25
CA LEU A 67 -4.21 -12.99 -1.32
C LEU A 67 -4.40 -13.89 -0.11
N LEU A 68 -4.62 -13.33 1.08
CA LEU A 68 -4.92 -14.11 2.26
C LEU A 68 -6.23 -14.87 2.12
N GLN A 69 -7.23 -14.23 1.49
CA GLN A 69 -8.53 -14.84 1.26
C GLN A 69 -8.44 -16.02 0.30
N GLU A 70 -7.53 -15.99 -0.65
CA GLU A 70 -7.34 -17.11 -1.58
C GLU A 70 -6.84 -18.37 -0.89
N GLY A 71 -6.08 -18.23 0.19
CA GLY A 71 -5.59 -19.37 0.95
C GLY A 71 -4.48 -20.15 0.29
N LYS A 72 -3.87 -19.64 -0.78
CA LYS A 72 -2.87 -20.37 -1.56
C LYS A 72 -1.44 -20.11 -1.12
N TYR A 73 -1.18 -18.97 -0.47
CA TYR A 73 0.17 -18.48 -0.25
C TYR A 73 0.49 -18.38 1.23
N GLN A 74 1.77 -18.58 1.56
CA GLN A 74 2.27 -18.35 2.91
C GLN A 74 2.37 -16.84 3.16
N VAL A 75 2.37 -16.46 4.43
CA VAL A 75 2.45 -15.05 4.81
C VAL A 75 3.70 -14.39 4.25
N CYS A 76 4.86 -15.09 4.32
CA CYS A 76 6.12 -14.54 3.79
C CYS A 76 6.06 -14.34 2.27
N GLU A 77 5.37 -15.22 1.57
CA GLU A 77 5.20 -15.07 0.12
C GLU A 77 4.35 -13.85 -0.19
N ILE A 78 3.26 -13.67 0.55
CA ILE A 78 2.38 -12.52 0.36
C ILE A 78 3.12 -11.22 0.60
N ALA A 79 3.93 -11.15 1.67
CA ALA A 79 4.72 -9.98 1.97
C ALA A 79 5.59 -9.56 0.78
N ASP A 80 6.25 -10.55 0.16
CA ASP A 80 7.08 -10.31 -1.01
C ASP A 80 6.25 -9.87 -2.22
N MET A 81 5.15 -10.55 -2.47
CA MET A 81 4.29 -10.28 -3.62
C MET A 81 3.70 -8.87 -3.61
N VAL A 82 3.39 -8.34 -2.43
CA VAL A 82 2.76 -7.02 -2.35
C VAL A 82 3.75 -5.87 -2.15
N GLY A 83 5.06 -6.17 -2.13
CA GLY A 83 6.08 -5.12 -2.17
C GLY A 83 6.72 -4.76 -0.84
N PHE A 84 6.49 -5.51 0.23
CA PHE A 84 7.21 -5.28 1.49
C PHE A 84 8.63 -5.84 1.41
N SER A 85 9.58 -5.14 2.02
CA SER A 85 10.98 -5.55 1.98
C SER A 85 11.26 -6.77 2.87
N SER A 86 10.40 -7.03 3.87
CA SER A 86 10.56 -8.19 4.74
C SER A 86 9.20 -8.63 5.28
N SER A 87 9.12 -9.90 5.70
CA SER A 87 7.93 -10.44 6.35
C SER A 87 7.63 -9.69 7.64
N ASN A 88 8.66 -9.36 8.41
CA ASN A 88 8.48 -8.65 9.68
C ASN A 88 7.86 -7.28 9.48
N SER A 89 8.31 -6.55 8.47
CA SER A 89 7.75 -5.25 8.14
C SER A 89 6.28 -5.37 7.76
N PHE A 90 5.96 -6.37 6.94
CA PHE A 90 4.59 -6.64 6.52
C PHE A 90 3.70 -6.97 7.73
N ILE A 91 4.14 -7.89 8.58
CA ILE A 91 3.35 -8.33 9.72
C ILE A 91 3.06 -7.17 10.66
N ARG A 92 4.08 -6.34 10.98
CA ARG A 92 3.89 -5.20 11.86
C ARG A 92 2.92 -4.18 11.27
N THR A 93 3.07 -3.87 9.98
CA THR A 93 2.22 -2.89 9.30
C THR A 93 0.78 -3.41 9.23
N PHE A 94 0.62 -4.68 8.88
CA PHE A 94 -0.70 -5.29 8.80
C PHE A 94 -1.40 -5.23 10.16
N LYS A 95 -0.71 -5.64 11.22
CA LYS A 95 -1.28 -5.64 12.57
C LYS A 95 -1.64 -4.21 13.02
N ARG A 96 -0.78 -3.24 12.71
CA ARG A 96 -1.04 -1.84 13.07
C ARG A 96 -2.31 -1.31 12.42
N ILE A 97 -2.52 -1.64 11.15
CA ILE A 97 -3.64 -1.10 10.38
C ILE A 97 -4.90 -1.94 10.55
N GLU A 98 -4.78 -3.26 10.53
CA GLU A 98 -5.93 -4.17 10.58
C GLU A 98 -6.31 -4.58 12.00
N GLY A 99 -5.42 -4.38 12.98
CA GLY A 99 -5.68 -4.75 14.37
C GLY A 99 -5.28 -6.16 14.73
N ILE A 100 -5.05 -7.03 13.79
CA ILE A 100 -4.61 -8.41 14.01
C ILE A 100 -3.53 -8.76 12.99
N THR A 101 -2.81 -9.86 13.24
CA THR A 101 -1.75 -10.31 12.32
C THR A 101 -2.35 -10.94 11.07
N PRO A 102 -1.56 -11.06 9.99
CA PRO A 102 -2.03 -11.76 8.79
C PRO A 102 -2.47 -13.19 9.06
N THR A 103 -1.75 -13.90 9.91
CA THR A 103 -2.12 -15.28 10.26
C THR A 103 -3.45 -15.31 11.01
N GLN A 104 -3.65 -14.42 11.96
CA GLN A 104 -4.90 -14.30 12.68
C GLN A 104 -6.06 -13.93 11.74
N TYR A 105 -5.80 -13.02 10.83
CA TYR A 105 -6.78 -12.61 9.82
C TYR A 105 -7.23 -13.81 8.98
N ARG A 106 -6.27 -14.60 8.49
CA ARG A 106 -6.58 -15.80 7.72
C ARG A 106 -7.37 -16.81 8.54
N ASN A 107 -6.98 -17.02 9.80
CA ASN A 107 -7.67 -17.96 10.67
C ASN A 107 -9.12 -17.56 10.91
N VAL A 108 -9.37 -16.27 11.10
CA VAL A 108 -10.76 -15.77 11.26
C VAL A 108 -11.56 -16.05 10.00
N LEU A 109 -10.96 -15.81 8.82
CA LEU A 109 -11.66 -16.03 7.55
C LEU A 109 -12.07 -17.48 7.35
N PHE A 110 -11.19 -18.41 7.70
CA PHE A 110 -11.46 -19.82 7.42
C PHE A 110 -12.14 -20.55 8.57
N SER A 111 -12.11 -20.01 9.78
CA SER A 111 -12.78 -20.63 10.93
C SER A 111 -14.26 -20.31 11.01
N SER A 112 -14.72 -19.27 10.30
CA SER A 112 -16.13 -18.92 10.30
C SER A 112 -16.95 -19.78 9.34
N LYS A 113 -16.34 -20.77 8.74
CA LYS A 113 -17.00 -21.76 7.93
C LYS A 113 -17.32 -22.98 8.78
#